data_379ccfb908dd52b5ccb45fb91833dd98
#
_entry.id   379ccfb908dd52b5ccb45fb91833dd98
#
_cell.length_a   1.000
_cell.length_b   1.000
_cell.length_c   1.000
_cell.angle_alpha   90.00
_cell.angle_beta   90.00
_cell.angle_gamma   90.00
#
_symmetry.space_group_name_H-M   'P 1'
#
loop_
_entity.id
_entity.type
_entity.pdbx_description
1 polymer ?
#
loop_
_entity_poly.entity_id
_entity_poly.type
_entity_poly.pdbx_seq_one_letter_code
_entity_poly.pdbx_strand_id
1 'polypeptide(L)'
;MKKTARKENFLMKFLTVIFVFFLTVTSANALENLRFNGFVADNAQVISEQKENELNNLLLDLQNKTKADIAVVTLNSSDNRPIEEVALNIGRKYKIGDKKLNNGAIVLVVPNERQARIEIGYGLEGDVTDSQAGNLMDTYMIPYFKNNNYEKGIVDGATVLAIHIAKANDRVLSVKEPEIPKDTNTEDFILGLMGIIFMCSYILISCIKGFCGDESFDLDGGGSFGGGSSSFGGGSSFGGGGGFGGGGSSRSW
;
A
#
# COMPACT_ATOMS: atom_id res chain seq x y z
N MET A 1 25.41 26.90 54.46
CA MET A 1 25.12 25.59 53.85
C MET A 1 23.79 25.47 53.10
N LYS A 2 22.72 26.21 53.37
CA LYS A 2 21.44 26.08 52.60
C LYS A 2 21.39 26.76 51.22
N LYS A 3 22.29 27.69 50.88
CA LYS A 3 22.34 28.41 49.58
C LYS A 3 22.98 27.60 48.44
N THR A 4 23.94 26.71 48.76
CA THR A 4 24.62 25.87 47.76
C THR A 4 23.69 24.74 47.24
N ALA A 5 22.98 24.04 48.12
CA ALA A 5 22.04 22.98 47.74
C ALA A 5 20.89 23.47 46.82
N ARG A 6 20.48 24.75 46.98
CA ARG A 6 19.42 25.33 46.13
C ARG A 6 19.91 25.64 44.71
N LYS A 7 21.20 26.00 44.54
CA LYS A 7 21.82 26.23 43.23
C LYS A 7 22.04 24.91 42.45
N GLU A 8 22.44 23.84 43.13
CA GLU A 8 22.64 22.55 42.51
C GLU A 8 21.33 21.92 42.01
N ASN A 9 20.25 22.05 42.82
CA ASN A 9 18.93 21.60 42.41
C ASN A 9 18.37 22.39 41.23
N PHE A 10 18.67 23.67 41.10
CA PHE A 10 18.27 24.51 39.95
C PHE A 10 19.07 24.12 38.70
N LEU A 11 20.38 23.93 38.84
CA LEU A 11 21.26 23.52 37.75
C LEU A 11 20.87 22.14 37.20
N MET A 12 20.58 21.17 38.07
CA MET A 12 20.11 19.84 37.66
C MET A 12 18.75 19.89 36.95
N LYS A 13 17.80 20.67 37.40
CA LYS A 13 16.52 20.87 36.74
C LYS A 13 16.68 21.55 35.38
N PHE A 14 17.59 22.51 35.24
CA PHE A 14 17.89 23.19 33.99
C PHE A 14 18.56 22.24 33.00
N LEU A 15 19.48 21.40 33.46
CA LEU A 15 20.14 20.37 32.63
C LEU A 15 19.15 19.30 32.15
N THR A 16 18.20 18.88 33.02
CA THR A 16 17.15 17.91 32.60
C THR A 16 16.20 18.52 31.57
N VAL A 17 15.85 19.79 31.68
CA VAL A 17 15.01 20.47 30.68
C VAL A 17 15.73 20.60 29.35
N ILE A 18 17.04 20.96 29.36
CA ILE A 18 17.88 21.01 28.15
C ILE A 18 18.02 19.61 27.53
N PHE A 19 18.22 18.58 28.33
CA PHE A 19 18.34 17.20 27.86
C PHE A 19 17.03 16.70 27.23
N VAL A 20 15.88 16.99 27.85
CA VAL A 20 14.56 16.68 27.28
C VAL A 20 14.32 17.49 26.00
N PHE A 21 14.71 18.77 25.96
CA PHE A 21 14.60 19.59 24.75
C PHE A 21 15.51 19.09 23.61
N PHE A 22 16.70 18.58 23.92
CA PHE A 22 17.61 18.00 22.91
C PHE A 22 17.11 16.65 22.37
N LEU A 23 16.33 15.89 23.15
CA LEU A 23 15.72 14.63 22.71
C LEU A 23 14.55 14.85 21.74
N THR A 24 13.94 16.05 21.71
CA THR A 24 12.78 16.35 20.83
C THR A 24 13.16 16.88 19.45
N VAL A 25 14.43 17.15 19.16
CA VAL A 25 14.87 17.83 17.93
C VAL A 25 15.36 16.89 16.83
N THR A 26 15.29 15.57 17.01
CA THR A 26 15.68 14.62 15.96
C THR A 26 14.47 14.13 15.13
N SER A 27 13.60 15.02 14.69
CA SER A 27 12.75 14.74 13.54
C SER A 27 13.58 14.96 12.28
N ALA A 28 14.40 13.98 11.94
CA ALA A 28 15.06 13.95 10.64
C ALA A 28 13.96 13.86 9.59
N ASN A 29 13.84 14.87 8.73
CA ASN A 29 12.94 14.87 7.59
C ASN A 29 13.23 13.65 6.72
N ALA A 30 12.40 12.61 6.79
CA ALA A 30 12.57 11.36 6.05
C ALA A 30 12.68 11.58 4.54
N LEU A 31 12.12 12.70 4.05
CA LEU A 31 12.17 13.13 2.64
C LEU A 31 13.49 13.79 2.22
N GLU A 32 14.34 14.22 3.16
CA GLU A 32 15.55 14.96 2.78
C GLU A 32 16.67 14.07 2.27
N ASN A 33 16.68 12.76 2.60
CA ASN A 33 17.80 11.87 2.33
C ASN A 33 17.38 10.51 1.76
N LEU A 34 16.50 10.48 0.74
CA LEU A 34 16.26 9.23 0.01
C LEU A 34 17.55 8.80 -0.69
N ARG A 35 17.98 7.59 -0.42
CA ARG A 35 19.09 6.95 -1.13
C ARG A 35 18.54 5.96 -2.12
N PHE A 36 18.61 6.30 -3.39
CA PHE A 36 18.25 5.40 -4.46
C PHE A 36 19.39 4.40 -4.73
N ASN A 37 19.05 3.13 -4.75
CA ASN A 37 19.83 2.08 -5.37
C ASN A 37 19.20 1.81 -6.73
N GLY A 38 19.72 2.44 -7.80
CA GLY A 38 19.06 2.43 -9.10
C GLY A 38 17.71 3.16 -9.11
N PHE A 39 16.63 2.44 -9.32
CA PHE A 39 15.25 2.95 -9.35
C PHE A 39 14.51 2.76 -8.02
N VAL A 40 15.11 2.06 -7.05
CA VAL A 40 14.49 1.71 -5.77
C VAL A 40 15.11 2.53 -4.64
N ALA A 41 14.27 3.07 -3.76
CA ALA A 41 14.68 3.71 -2.50
C ALA A 41 13.88 3.09 -1.35
N ASP A 42 14.38 1.99 -0.78
CA ASP A 42 13.70 1.26 0.30
C ASP A 42 14.13 1.78 1.68
N ASN A 43 13.56 2.91 2.11
CA ASN A 43 13.83 3.48 3.42
C ASN A 43 13.07 2.78 4.56
N ALA A 44 11.99 2.08 4.25
CA ALA A 44 11.24 1.29 5.22
C ALA A 44 11.82 -0.11 5.44
N GLN A 45 12.81 -0.51 4.62
CA GLN A 45 13.47 -1.82 4.68
C GLN A 45 12.48 -2.99 4.60
N VAL A 46 11.55 -2.89 3.66
CA VAL A 46 10.50 -3.90 3.43
C VAL A 46 10.72 -4.72 2.16
N ILE A 47 11.79 -4.45 1.42
CA ILE A 47 12.18 -5.15 0.19
C ILE A 47 13.53 -5.83 0.42
N SER A 48 13.64 -7.11 0.11
CA SER A 48 14.93 -7.81 0.18
C SER A 48 15.88 -7.33 -0.93
N GLU A 49 17.18 -7.35 -0.67
CA GLU A 49 18.22 -6.95 -1.64
C GLU A 49 18.09 -7.70 -2.97
N GLN A 50 17.70 -8.99 -2.92
CA GLN A 50 17.47 -9.76 -4.12
C GLN A 50 16.32 -9.17 -4.96
N LYS A 51 15.20 -8.79 -4.31
CA LYS A 51 14.04 -8.21 -5.00
C LYS A 51 14.27 -6.79 -5.47
N GLU A 52 15.06 -6.00 -4.74
CA GLU A 52 15.51 -4.70 -5.23
C GLU A 52 16.32 -4.85 -6.53
N ASN A 53 17.23 -5.81 -6.59
CA ASN A 53 18.04 -6.07 -7.78
C ASN A 53 17.18 -6.57 -8.96
N GLU A 54 16.21 -7.45 -8.72
CA GLU A 54 15.24 -7.90 -9.73
C GLU A 54 14.43 -6.72 -10.28
N LEU A 55 13.89 -5.86 -9.39
CA LEU A 55 13.16 -4.65 -9.77
C LEU A 55 14.04 -3.69 -10.59
N ASN A 56 15.25 -3.42 -10.14
CA ASN A 56 16.17 -2.53 -10.83
C ASN A 56 16.44 -3.02 -12.26
N ASN A 57 16.65 -4.32 -12.46
CA ASN A 57 16.86 -4.89 -13.79
C ASN A 57 15.62 -4.74 -14.67
N LEU A 58 14.44 -4.98 -14.14
CA LEU A 58 13.17 -4.80 -14.85
C LEU A 58 12.95 -3.34 -15.25
N LEU A 59 13.15 -2.40 -14.32
CA LEU A 59 12.92 -0.97 -14.56
C LEU A 59 13.96 -0.39 -15.51
N LEU A 60 15.18 -0.91 -15.49
CA LEU A 60 16.19 -0.58 -16.48
C LEU A 60 15.82 -1.09 -17.89
N ASP A 61 15.26 -2.30 -18.00
CA ASP A 61 14.75 -2.83 -19.29
C ASP A 61 13.60 -1.96 -19.82
N LEU A 62 12.67 -1.54 -18.94
CA LEU A 62 11.61 -0.59 -19.28
C LEU A 62 12.18 0.73 -19.80
N GLN A 63 13.09 1.37 -19.06
CA GLN A 63 13.71 2.64 -19.44
C GLN A 63 14.42 2.54 -20.79
N ASN A 64 15.16 1.47 -21.04
CA ASN A 64 15.86 1.25 -22.30
C ASN A 64 14.89 1.14 -23.48
N LYS A 65 13.73 0.50 -23.29
CA LYS A 65 12.76 0.21 -24.35
C LYS A 65 11.77 1.35 -24.60
N THR A 66 11.38 2.11 -23.57
CA THR A 66 10.31 3.12 -23.64
C THR A 66 10.77 4.53 -23.28
N LYS A 67 11.94 4.69 -22.66
CA LYS A 67 12.43 5.92 -22.05
C LYS A 67 11.60 6.37 -20.83
N ALA A 68 10.60 5.61 -20.40
CA ALA A 68 9.85 5.89 -19.18
C ALA A 68 10.63 5.45 -17.95
N ASP A 69 10.50 6.21 -16.87
CA ASP A 69 11.12 5.92 -15.58
C ASP A 69 10.06 5.60 -14.55
N ILE A 70 10.23 4.50 -13.83
CA ILE A 70 9.46 4.22 -12.61
C ILE A 70 10.41 4.25 -11.43
N ALA A 71 10.09 5.04 -10.42
CA ALA A 71 10.76 4.98 -9.12
C ALA A 71 9.89 4.23 -8.10
N VAL A 72 10.49 3.32 -7.37
CA VAL A 72 9.86 2.62 -6.26
C VAL A 72 10.42 3.18 -4.97
N VAL A 73 9.56 3.73 -4.12
CA VAL A 73 9.96 4.41 -2.87
C VAL A 73 9.17 3.85 -1.71
N THR A 74 9.85 3.45 -0.65
CA THR A 74 9.22 3.17 0.62
C THR A 74 9.69 4.15 1.68
N LEU A 75 8.78 4.56 2.56
CA LEU A 75 9.05 5.49 3.66
C LEU A 75 8.53 4.93 4.98
N ASN A 76 9.20 5.28 6.08
CA ASN A 76 8.70 4.98 7.42
C ASN A 76 7.56 5.91 7.83
N SER A 77 7.53 7.16 7.33
CA SER A 77 6.48 8.14 7.60
C SER A 77 6.38 9.16 6.46
N SER A 78 5.18 9.68 6.25
CA SER A 78 4.90 10.84 5.40
C SER A 78 5.17 12.18 6.09
N ASP A 79 5.56 12.16 7.39
CA ASP A 79 5.71 13.33 8.26
C ASP A 79 4.42 14.17 8.36
N ASN A 80 3.26 13.50 8.46
CA ASN A 80 1.92 14.10 8.49
C ASN A 80 1.55 14.92 7.24
N ARG A 81 2.22 14.69 6.12
CA ARG A 81 1.87 15.31 4.84
C ARG A 81 0.96 14.37 4.02
N PRO A 82 0.05 14.91 3.21
CA PRO A 82 -0.69 14.12 2.25
C PRO A 82 0.24 13.30 1.36
N ILE A 83 -0.06 12.01 1.15
CA ILE A 83 0.81 11.12 0.38
C ILE A 83 0.98 11.60 -1.07
N GLU A 84 0.00 12.30 -1.60
CA GLU A 84 0.02 12.96 -2.90
C GLU A 84 1.12 14.02 -2.98
N GLU A 85 1.19 14.87 -1.96
CA GLU A 85 2.22 15.92 -1.88
C GLU A 85 3.61 15.30 -1.74
N VAL A 86 3.72 14.24 -0.95
CA VAL A 86 4.97 13.50 -0.75
C VAL A 86 5.47 12.90 -2.06
N ALA A 87 4.61 12.19 -2.80
CA ALA A 87 4.96 11.60 -4.09
C ALA A 87 5.38 12.67 -5.10
N LEU A 88 4.61 13.75 -5.20
CA LEU A 88 4.89 14.88 -6.08
C LEU A 88 6.25 15.52 -5.78
N ASN A 89 6.56 15.75 -4.50
CA ASN A 89 7.82 16.34 -4.06
C ASN A 89 9.01 15.42 -4.36
N ILE A 90 8.85 14.10 -4.20
CA ILE A 90 9.85 13.09 -4.59
C ILE A 90 10.12 13.19 -6.08
N GLY A 91 9.10 13.14 -6.92
CA GLY A 91 9.22 13.19 -8.36
C GLY A 91 9.97 14.43 -8.85
N ARG A 92 9.63 15.60 -8.30
CA ARG A 92 10.27 16.89 -8.63
C ARG A 92 11.71 16.97 -8.13
N LYS A 93 11.96 16.54 -6.88
CA LYS A 93 13.28 16.64 -6.26
C LYS A 93 14.29 15.72 -6.93
N TYR A 94 13.91 14.47 -7.18
CA TYR A 94 14.78 13.47 -7.76
C TYR A 94 14.70 13.40 -9.29
N LYS A 95 13.87 14.28 -9.91
CA LYS A 95 13.74 14.44 -11.37
C LYS A 95 13.43 13.13 -12.08
N ILE A 96 12.45 12.37 -11.55
CA ILE A 96 12.03 11.10 -12.08
C ILE A 96 11.36 11.31 -13.45
N GLY A 97 11.83 10.59 -14.48
CA GLY A 97 11.40 10.78 -15.86
C GLY A 97 12.14 11.88 -16.62
N ASP A 98 12.01 11.87 -17.92
CA ASP A 98 12.59 12.91 -18.79
C ASP A 98 11.80 14.22 -18.65
N LYS A 99 12.52 15.33 -18.49
CA LYS A 99 11.92 16.66 -18.28
C LYS A 99 11.05 17.13 -19.46
N LYS A 100 11.33 16.67 -20.68
CA LYS A 100 10.58 17.08 -21.87
C LYS A 100 9.39 16.15 -22.11
N LEU A 101 9.57 14.86 -21.79
CA LEU A 101 8.56 13.85 -22.01
C LEU A 101 7.59 13.72 -20.83
N ASN A 102 7.98 14.17 -19.62
CA ASN A 102 7.22 14.02 -18.37
C ASN A 102 6.74 12.57 -18.11
N ASN A 103 7.57 11.60 -18.50
CA ASN A 103 7.28 10.18 -18.56
C ASN A 103 7.80 9.41 -17.34
N GLY A 104 7.74 10.05 -16.18
CA GLY A 104 8.05 9.43 -14.91
C GLY A 104 6.82 8.90 -14.19
N ALA A 105 6.97 7.81 -13.43
CA ALA A 105 5.97 7.32 -12.49
C ALA A 105 6.63 6.99 -11.13
N ILE A 106 5.86 7.03 -10.06
CA ILE A 106 6.34 6.75 -8.72
C ILE A 106 5.37 5.76 -8.06
N VAL A 107 5.92 4.68 -7.54
CA VAL A 107 5.22 3.78 -6.63
C VAL A 107 5.71 4.10 -5.22
N LEU A 108 4.89 4.80 -4.43
CA LEU A 108 5.19 5.20 -3.07
C LEU A 108 4.38 4.36 -2.08
N VAL A 109 5.06 3.79 -1.08
CA VAL A 109 4.42 3.02 -0.02
C VAL A 109 4.92 3.49 1.34
N VAL A 110 4.00 3.75 2.27
CA VAL A 110 4.28 4.10 3.66
C VAL A 110 3.64 3.04 4.57
N PRO A 111 4.35 1.95 4.87
CA PRO A 111 3.77 0.78 5.55
C PRO A 111 3.20 1.10 6.93
N ASN A 112 3.89 1.92 7.73
CA ASN A 112 3.47 2.28 9.08
C ASN A 112 2.18 3.10 9.11
N GLU A 113 1.88 3.84 8.05
CA GLU A 113 0.67 4.67 7.90
C GLU A 113 -0.40 3.95 7.07
N ARG A 114 -0.08 2.75 6.55
CA ARG A 114 -0.94 1.95 5.67
C ARG A 114 -1.44 2.76 4.48
N GLN A 115 -0.53 3.45 3.83
CA GLN A 115 -0.82 4.28 2.67
C GLN A 115 0.08 3.89 1.49
N ALA A 116 -0.48 3.89 0.30
CA ALA A 116 0.23 3.72 -0.95
C ALA A 116 -0.29 4.69 -2.00
N ARG A 117 0.59 5.11 -2.91
CA ARG A 117 0.27 5.96 -4.04
C ARG A 117 1.05 5.53 -5.28
N ILE A 118 0.37 5.51 -6.40
CA ILE A 118 1.01 5.53 -7.72
C ILE A 118 0.77 6.93 -8.28
N GLU A 119 1.85 7.67 -8.47
CA GLU A 119 1.86 8.98 -9.13
C GLU A 119 2.30 8.81 -10.57
N ILE A 120 1.56 9.38 -11.50
CA ILE A 120 1.80 9.27 -12.94
C ILE A 120 2.13 10.66 -13.50
N GLY A 121 3.25 10.78 -14.22
CA GLY A 121 3.61 12.01 -14.92
C GLY A 121 2.77 12.21 -16.18
N TYR A 122 2.58 13.46 -16.60
CA TYR A 122 1.72 13.85 -17.73
C TYR A 122 1.97 13.07 -19.02
N GLY A 123 3.24 12.72 -19.28
CA GLY A 123 3.60 11.96 -20.48
C GLY A 123 3.15 10.51 -20.47
N LEU A 124 2.74 9.99 -19.32
CA LEU A 124 2.25 8.62 -19.14
C LEU A 124 0.73 8.54 -18.90
N GLU A 125 0.01 9.66 -18.80
CA GLU A 125 -1.44 9.65 -18.56
C GLU A 125 -2.23 8.93 -19.67
N GLY A 126 -1.72 8.99 -20.91
CA GLY A 126 -2.27 8.24 -22.03
C GLY A 126 -2.00 6.74 -21.95
N ASP A 127 -0.93 6.34 -21.29
CA ASP A 127 -0.50 4.95 -21.13
C ASP A 127 -1.14 4.32 -19.90
N VAL A 128 -1.24 5.07 -18.80
CA VAL A 128 -1.80 4.63 -17.51
C VAL A 128 -2.69 5.73 -16.94
N THR A 129 -3.98 5.53 -16.96
CA THR A 129 -4.96 6.45 -16.33
C THR A 129 -5.02 6.26 -14.81
N ASP A 130 -5.56 7.25 -14.08
CA ASP A 130 -5.79 7.18 -12.63
C ASP A 130 -6.59 5.95 -12.22
N SER A 131 -7.62 5.62 -13.00
CA SER A 131 -8.45 4.43 -12.77
C SER A 131 -7.65 3.14 -12.93
N GLN A 132 -6.77 3.07 -13.94
CA GLN A 132 -5.90 1.91 -14.13
C GLN A 132 -4.86 1.79 -13.02
N ALA A 133 -4.26 2.91 -12.59
CA ALA A 133 -3.36 2.93 -11.44
C ALA A 133 -4.06 2.47 -10.16
N GLY A 134 -5.31 2.91 -9.93
CA GLY A 134 -6.13 2.46 -8.81
C GLY A 134 -6.44 0.97 -8.87
N ASN A 135 -6.92 0.47 -10.00
CA ASN A 135 -7.22 -0.94 -10.21
C ASN A 135 -5.98 -1.83 -10.04
N LEU A 136 -4.82 -1.35 -10.50
CA LEU A 136 -3.55 -2.04 -10.31
C LEU A 136 -3.22 -2.20 -8.83
N MET A 137 -3.33 -1.11 -8.05
CA MET A 137 -3.12 -1.19 -6.60
C MET A 137 -4.10 -2.15 -5.94
N ASP A 138 -5.40 -2.03 -6.24
CA ASP A 138 -6.45 -2.85 -5.65
C ASP A 138 -6.27 -4.35 -5.96
N THR A 139 -5.73 -4.67 -7.15
CA THR A 139 -5.55 -6.05 -7.60
C THR A 139 -4.23 -6.66 -7.15
N TYR A 140 -3.11 -5.93 -7.26
CA TYR A 140 -1.78 -6.51 -7.12
C TYR A 140 -1.01 -6.04 -5.88
N MET A 141 -1.46 -4.98 -5.19
CA MET A 141 -0.74 -4.45 -4.03
C MET A 141 -1.52 -4.62 -2.72
N ILE A 142 -2.74 -4.10 -2.67
CA ILE A 142 -3.53 -4.02 -1.44
C ILE A 142 -3.82 -5.39 -0.79
N PRO A 143 -4.12 -6.47 -1.53
CA PRO A 143 -4.33 -7.78 -0.92
C PRO A 143 -3.12 -8.30 -0.16
N TYR A 144 -1.91 -8.04 -0.69
CA TYR A 144 -0.67 -8.39 0.00
C TYR A 144 -0.39 -7.47 1.19
N PHE A 145 -0.65 -6.16 1.08
CA PHE A 145 -0.44 -5.19 2.14
C PHE A 145 -1.32 -5.44 3.37
N LYS A 146 -2.57 -5.87 3.17
CA LYS A 146 -3.46 -6.32 4.25
C LYS A 146 -2.87 -7.46 5.07
N ASN A 147 -2.04 -8.29 4.45
CA ASN A 147 -1.35 -9.41 5.06
C ASN A 147 0.10 -9.08 5.48
N ASN A 148 0.48 -7.79 5.51
CA ASN A 148 1.82 -7.28 5.79
C ASN A 148 2.92 -7.83 4.85
N ASN A 149 2.56 -8.38 3.69
CA ASN A 149 3.50 -8.84 2.67
C ASN A 149 3.82 -7.69 1.71
N TYR A 150 4.53 -6.68 2.22
CA TYR A 150 4.83 -5.46 1.47
C TYR A 150 5.74 -5.74 0.28
N GLU A 151 6.78 -6.56 0.44
CA GLU A 151 7.72 -6.92 -0.62
C GLU A 151 6.98 -7.41 -1.86
N LYS A 152 6.13 -8.42 -1.69
CA LYS A 152 5.42 -9.00 -2.83
C LYS A 152 4.47 -8.01 -3.49
N GLY A 153 3.69 -7.27 -2.71
CA GLY A 153 2.77 -6.28 -3.25
C GLY A 153 3.47 -5.16 -4.01
N ILE A 154 4.63 -4.69 -3.53
CA ILE A 154 5.43 -3.66 -4.20
C ILE A 154 6.03 -4.21 -5.51
N VAL A 155 6.63 -5.39 -5.46
CA VAL A 155 7.26 -6.02 -6.64
C VAL A 155 6.22 -6.31 -7.71
N ASP A 156 5.10 -6.94 -7.35
CA ASP A 156 4.03 -7.26 -8.29
C ASP A 156 3.40 -5.99 -8.88
N GLY A 157 3.08 -4.99 -8.04
CA GLY A 157 2.52 -3.72 -8.50
C GLY A 157 3.45 -2.96 -9.45
N ALA A 158 4.72 -2.81 -9.09
CA ALA A 158 5.70 -2.14 -9.95
C ALA A 158 5.92 -2.91 -11.26
N THR A 159 5.90 -4.25 -11.23
CA THR A 159 6.02 -5.09 -12.42
C THR A 159 4.84 -4.91 -13.36
N VAL A 160 3.60 -4.91 -12.84
CA VAL A 160 2.39 -4.73 -13.67
C VAL A 160 2.35 -3.31 -14.25
N LEU A 161 2.72 -2.30 -13.46
CA LEU A 161 2.83 -0.92 -13.95
C LEU A 161 3.83 -0.82 -15.11
N ALA A 162 5.01 -1.44 -14.96
CA ALA A 162 6.02 -1.47 -16.02
C ALA A 162 5.51 -2.18 -17.28
N ILE A 163 4.81 -3.31 -17.15
CA ILE A 163 4.20 -4.04 -18.27
C ILE A 163 3.15 -3.17 -18.98
N HIS A 164 2.31 -2.45 -18.24
CA HIS A 164 1.29 -1.56 -18.82
C HIS A 164 1.93 -0.46 -19.66
N ILE A 165 2.95 0.23 -19.12
CA ILE A 165 3.67 1.27 -19.84
C ILE A 165 4.37 0.68 -21.09
N ALA A 166 5.00 -0.48 -20.98
CA ALA A 166 5.65 -1.13 -22.11
C ALA A 166 4.64 -1.49 -23.21
N LYS A 167 3.50 -2.09 -22.84
CA LYS A 167 2.43 -2.46 -23.79
C LYS A 167 1.86 -1.23 -24.51
N ALA A 168 1.64 -0.12 -23.82
CA ALA A 168 1.15 1.12 -24.42
C ALA A 168 2.13 1.71 -25.44
N ASN A 169 3.42 1.40 -25.30
CA ASN A 169 4.49 1.81 -26.21
C ASN A 169 4.88 0.71 -27.22
N ASP A 170 4.04 -0.30 -27.44
CA ASP A 170 4.30 -1.45 -28.33
C ASP A 170 5.61 -2.18 -28.00
N ARG A 171 5.95 -2.27 -26.73
CA ARG A 171 7.14 -2.96 -26.21
C ARG A 171 6.77 -4.14 -25.33
N VAL A 172 7.65 -5.15 -25.30
CA VAL A 172 7.50 -6.33 -24.47
C VAL A 172 8.69 -6.40 -23.52
N LEU A 173 8.40 -6.54 -22.21
CA LEU A 173 9.41 -6.77 -21.19
C LEU A 173 9.69 -8.27 -21.03
N SER A 174 10.92 -8.60 -20.65
CA SER A 174 11.37 -9.99 -20.42
C SER A 174 10.94 -10.50 -19.04
N VAL A 175 9.70 -10.21 -18.62
CA VAL A 175 9.15 -10.59 -17.33
C VAL A 175 7.75 -11.17 -17.50
N LYS A 176 7.40 -12.17 -16.67
CA LYS A 176 6.04 -12.72 -16.63
C LYS A 176 5.15 -11.79 -15.79
N GLU A 177 3.94 -11.53 -16.26
CA GLU A 177 2.93 -10.81 -15.48
C GLU A 177 2.61 -11.60 -14.21
N PRO A 178 2.60 -10.95 -13.03
CA PRO A 178 2.26 -11.58 -11.77
C PRO A 178 0.86 -12.18 -11.78
N GLU A 179 0.68 -13.27 -11.03
CA GLU A 179 -0.64 -13.88 -10.87
C GLU A 179 -1.47 -13.02 -9.90
N ILE A 180 -2.76 -12.85 -10.23
CA ILE A 180 -3.70 -12.13 -9.35
C ILE A 180 -3.80 -12.89 -8.03
N PRO A 181 -3.64 -12.21 -6.87
CA PRO A 181 -3.78 -12.85 -5.56
C PRO A 181 -5.16 -13.49 -5.44
N LYS A 182 -5.19 -14.77 -5.11
CA LYS A 182 -6.46 -15.43 -4.76
C LYS A 182 -6.85 -14.99 -3.36
N ASP A 183 -8.09 -14.51 -3.20
CA ASP A 183 -8.66 -14.20 -1.89
C ASP A 183 -8.88 -15.51 -1.12
N THR A 184 -7.86 -15.97 -0.40
CA THR A 184 -7.90 -17.20 0.39
C THR A 184 -8.82 -17.08 1.61
N ASN A 185 -9.11 -15.84 2.04
CA ASN A 185 -9.90 -15.59 3.25
C ASN A 185 -11.38 -15.96 3.12
N THR A 186 -11.96 -15.96 1.93
CA THR A 186 -13.38 -16.29 1.73
C THR A 186 -13.61 -17.81 1.69
N GLU A 187 -12.72 -18.56 1.07
CA GLU A 187 -12.86 -20.03 0.97
C GLU A 187 -12.61 -20.71 2.33
N ASP A 188 -11.54 -20.28 3.04
CA ASP A 188 -11.22 -20.83 4.36
C ASP A 188 -12.28 -20.44 5.42
N PHE A 189 -12.84 -19.21 5.33
CA PHE A 189 -13.91 -18.76 6.20
C PHE A 189 -15.22 -19.52 5.94
N ILE A 190 -15.59 -19.77 4.69
CA ILE A 190 -16.76 -20.55 4.31
C ILE A 190 -16.61 -22.00 4.77
N LEU A 191 -15.45 -22.63 4.56
CA LEU A 191 -15.15 -23.97 5.03
C LEU A 191 -15.19 -24.06 6.57
N GLY A 192 -14.65 -23.08 7.27
CA GLY A 192 -14.73 -22.99 8.73
C GLY A 192 -16.17 -22.82 9.23
N LEU A 193 -16.96 -21.95 8.60
CA LEU A 193 -18.37 -21.72 8.92
C LEU A 193 -19.21 -22.99 8.66
N MET A 194 -18.99 -23.65 7.54
CA MET A 194 -19.62 -24.93 7.21
C MET A 194 -19.28 -25.99 8.24
N GLY A 195 -18.01 -26.09 8.67
CA GLY A 195 -17.58 -27.01 9.74
C GLY A 195 -18.29 -26.75 11.08
N ILE A 196 -18.45 -25.48 11.45
CA ILE A 196 -19.19 -25.08 12.67
C ILE A 196 -20.67 -25.45 12.55
N ILE A 197 -21.30 -25.18 11.40
CA ILE A 197 -22.71 -25.53 11.15
C ILE A 197 -22.91 -27.05 11.22
N PHE A 198 -22.02 -27.84 10.62
CA PHE A 198 -22.07 -29.29 10.69
C PHE A 198 -21.91 -29.80 12.13
N MET A 199 -20.99 -29.24 12.88
CA MET A 199 -20.78 -29.61 14.29
C MET A 199 -21.98 -29.23 15.17
N CYS A 200 -22.56 -28.03 14.98
CA CYS A 200 -23.77 -27.61 15.68
C CYS A 200 -24.98 -28.52 15.32
N SER A 201 -25.17 -28.88 14.05
CA SER A 201 -26.25 -29.77 13.62
C SER A 201 -26.09 -31.17 14.19
N TYR A 202 -24.85 -31.68 14.25
CA TYR A 202 -24.56 -32.98 14.87
C TYR A 202 -24.87 -32.99 16.36
N ILE A 203 -24.48 -31.93 17.08
CA ILE A 203 -24.80 -31.78 18.52
C ILE A 203 -26.31 -31.69 18.73
N LEU A 204 -27.01 -30.91 17.89
CA LEU A 204 -28.47 -30.75 17.97
C LEU A 204 -29.20 -32.09 17.75
N ILE A 205 -28.81 -32.84 16.71
CA ILE A 205 -29.36 -34.16 16.41
C ILE A 205 -29.07 -35.15 17.55
N SER A 206 -27.87 -35.06 18.14
CA SER A 206 -27.47 -35.90 19.26
C SER A 206 -28.28 -35.58 20.53
N CYS A 207 -28.54 -34.28 20.78
CA CYS A 207 -29.40 -33.85 21.89
C CYS A 207 -30.86 -34.28 21.69
N ILE A 208 -31.40 -34.15 20.45
CA ILE A 208 -32.77 -34.56 20.12
C ILE A 208 -32.94 -36.10 20.28
N LYS A 209 -31.98 -36.89 19.84
CA LYS A 209 -31.98 -38.36 20.02
C LYS A 209 -31.89 -38.79 21.50
N GLY A 210 -31.27 -37.93 22.34
CA GLY A 210 -31.19 -38.21 23.79
C GLY A 210 -32.41 -37.77 24.59
N PHE A 211 -33.27 -36.90 24.05
CA PHE A 211 -34.39 -36.27 24.77
C PHE A 211 -35.79 -36.65 24.26
N CYS A 212 -35.91 -37.11 23.02
CA CYS A 212 -37.20 -37.55 22.45
C CYS A 212 -37.13 -39.01 22.03
N GLY A 213 -37.87 -39.87 22.73
CA GLY A 213 -38.38 -41.10 22.16
C GLY A 213 -39.33 -40.74 21.01
N ASP A 214 -39.07 -41.38 19.91
CA ASP A 214 -39.89 -41.71 18.74
C ASP A 214 -41.22 -40.94 18.61
N GLU A 215 -41.21 -39.72 18.06
CA GLU A 215 -42.36 -39.11 17.40
C GLU A 215 -41.90 -38.23 16.24
N SER A 216 -42.48 -38.44 15.07
CA SER A 216 -42.26 -37.76 13.80
C SER A 216 -42.67 -36.29 13.86
N PHE A 217 -41.78 -35.38 13.50
CA PHE A 217 -42.04 -33.97 13.41
C PHE A 217 -41.90 -33.49 11.95
N ASP A 218 -43.01 -33.13 11.34
CA ASP A 218 -43.05 -32.50 10.03
C ASP A 218 -42.71 -31.01 10.16
N LEU A 219 -41.73 -30.54 9.40
CA LEU A 219 -41.35 -29.11 9.26
C LEU A 219 -41.76 -28.59 7.89
N ASP A 220 -42.91 -27.93 7.88
CA ASP A 220 -43.27 -27.00 6.79
C ASP A 220 -43.10 -25.57 7.30
N GLY A 221 -42.35 -24.72 6.56
CA GLY A 221 -42.16 -23.33 6.96
C GLY A 221 -41.16 -22.57 6.09
N GLY A 222 -41.63 -22.06 4.95
CA GLY A 222 -40.88 -21.14 4.09
C GLY A 222 -40.66 -19.78 4.74
N GLY A 223 -39.46 -19.24 4.63
CA GLY A 223 -39.06 -17.88 5.04
C GLY A 223 -38.17 -17.25 4.00
N SER A 224 -38.70 -16.26 3.30
CA SER A 224 -38.05 -15.42 2.30
C SER A 224 -37.22 -14.34 2.96
N PHE A 225 -35.92 -14.20 2.58
CA PHE A 225 -35.11 -13.04 2.96
C PHE A 225 -34.79 -12.19 1.74
N GLY A 226 -35.23 -10.93 1.82
CA GLY A 226 -35.05 -9.91 0.80
C GLY A 226 -33.65 -9.27 0.89
N GLY A 227 -33.06 -9.01 -0.27
CA GLY A 227 -31.80 -8.33 -0.44
C GLY A 227 -31.89 -6.83 -0.24
N GLY A 228 -30.89 -6.25 0.40
CA GLY A 228 -30.66 -4.82 0.47
C GLY A 228 -29.34 -4.46 -0.20
N SER A 229 -29.43 -3.72 -1.30
CA SER A 229 -28.29 -3.12 -1.98
C SER A 229 -28.01 -1.73 -1.41
N SER A 230 -26.76 -1.46 -0.98
CA SER A 230 -26.30 -0.12 -0.65
C SER A 230 -25.25 0.33 -1.65
N SER A 231 -25.60 1.35 -2.41
CA SER A 231 -24.71 2.11 -3.29
C SER A 231 -23.98 3.19 -2.48
N PHE A 232 -22.65 3.30 -2.64
CA PHE A 232 -21.89 4.46 -2.16
C PHE A 232 -21.46 5.31 -3.34
N GLY A 233 -21.87 6.56 -3.28
CA GLY A 233 -21.58 7.60 -4.24
C GLY A 233 -20.20 8.20 -4.07
N GLY A 234 -19.64 8.66 -5.18
CA GLY A 234 -18.37 9.30 -5.29
C GLY A 234 -18.31 10.71 -4.70
N GLY A 235 -17.09 11.12 -4.39
CA GLY A 235 -16.71 12.49 -4.09
C GLY A 235 -15.44 12.85 -4.84
N SER A 236 -15.59 13.77 -5.76
CA SER A 236 -14.55 14.39 -6.57
C SER A 236 -13.85 15.50 -5.81
N SER A 237 -12.55 15.81 -6.06
CA SER A 237 -12.22 17.09 -6.66
C SER A 237 -10.77 17.58 -6.46
N PHE A 238 -10.24 18.24 -7.53
CA PHE A 238 -9.36 19.40 -7.67
C PHE A 238 -7.89 19.23 -7.27
N GLY A 239 -6.90 19.68 -8.00
CA GLY A 239 -6.71 20.50 -9.18
C GLY A 239 -5.40 21.23 -9.08
N GLY A 240 -4.59 21.22 -10.16
CA GLY A 240 -3.73 22.34 -10.47
C GLY A 240 -2.22 22.20 -10.32
N GLY A 241 -1.52 21.95 -11.43
CA GLY A 241 -0.36 22.71 -11.84
C GLY A 241 1.03 22.13 -11.75
N GLY A 242 1.56 21.70 -12.90
CA GLY A 242 2.98 21.78 -13.27
C GLY A 242 3.84 20.52 -13.14
N GLY A 243 4.23 19.93 -14.23
CA GLY A 243 5.33 18.98 -14.43
C GLY A 243 5.16 17.54 -13.91
N PHE A 244 4.98 17.36 -12.67
CA PHE A 244 4.26 16.34 -11.93
C PHE A 244 3.03 17.06 -11.35
N GLY A 245 1.92 16.67 -11.63
CA GLY A 245 0.60 17.19 -11.34
C GLY A 245 -0.31 16.44 -12.26
N GLY A 246 0.25 15.34 -12.74
CA GLY A 246 -0.44 14.33 -13.47
C GLY A 246 -1.36 13.54 -12.59
N GLY A 247 -1.97 12.56 -13.20
CA GLY A 247 -2.84 11.65 -12.52
C GLY A 247 -2.11 10.76 -11.52
N GLY A 248 -2.88 9.99 -10.85
CA GLY A 248 -2.40 9.01 -9.89
C GLY A 248 -3.52 8.51 -9.04
N SER A 249 -3.25 7.52 -8.23
CA SER A 249 -4.24 6.97 -7.31
C SER A 249 -3.60 6.68 -5.96
N SER A 250 -4.37 6.91 -4.89
CA SER A 250 -3.97 6.61 -3.52
C SER A 250 -4.87 5.52 -2.93
N ARG A 251 -4.31 4.71 -2.05
CA ARG A 251 -5.03 3.67 -1.30
C ARG A 251 -4.55 3.63 0.14
N SER A 252 -5.49 3.27 1.02
CA SER A 252 -5.22 2.87 2.41
C SER A 252 -5.83 1.49 2.68
N TRP A 253 -5.27 0.72 3.66
CA TRP A 253 -5.71 -0.65 3.97
C TRP A 253 -5.72 -0.94 5.46
#